data_2cd32161dab99e6932f51cc30450f1bc
#
_entry.id   2cd32161dab99e6932f51cc30450f1bc
#
_cell.length_a   1.000
_cell.length_b   1.000
_cell.length_c   1.000
_cell.angle_alpha   90.00
_cell.angle_beta   90.00
_cell.angle_gamma   90.00
#
_symmetry.space_group_name_H-M   'P 1'
#
loop_
_entity.id
_entity.type
_entity.pdbx_description
1 polymer ?
#
loop_
_entity_poly.entity_id
_entity_poly.type
_entity_poly.pdbx_seq_one_letter_code
_entity_poly.pdbx_strand_id
1 'polypeptide(L)'
;MGTSKSYEGAKGNPNWSHLSGSVTRACDTGTISNNSLSNVASNFAKLLGGSNYGGRGRSKIGGRAGIRTAQRLGGFLGDVKSIGFRSALSGIGFDVTDTTKPNEAINYLLEYCAGVASSLDETAAKAAERQLLEEIGSEAKDFEELARNFEEKIEEYGIEELLVKYYAYYIYEHLSIDF
;
A
#
# COMPACT_ATOMS: atom_id res chain seq x y z
N MET A 1 -24.52 17.95 -19.17
CA MET A 1 -23.11 18.24 -18.85
C MET A 1 -22.93 18.21 -17.33
N GLY A 2 -22.53 17.08 -16.78
CA GLY A 2 -22.27 16.93 -15.36
C GLY A 2 -20.91 17.54 -15.01
N THR A 3 -20.90 18.67 -14.32
CA THR A 3 -19.67 19.15 -13.70
C THR A 3 -19.33 18.20 -12.56
N SER A 4 -18.37 17.34 -12.79
CA SER A 4 -17.68 16.61 -11.74
C SER A 4 -17.23 17.63 -10.71
N LYS A 5 -17.84 17.64 -9.52
CA LYS A 5 -17.31 18.39 -8.38
C LYS A 5 -15.99 17.72 -8.03
N SER A 6 -14.89 18.27 -8.53
CA SER A 6 -13.57 17.91 -8.08
C SER A 6 -13.52 18.03 -6.55
N TYR A 7 -12.98 17.01 -5.92
CA TYR A 7 -12.75 16.88 -4.49
C TYR A 7 -12.21 18.18 -3.87
N GLU A 8 -13.07 18.91 -3.14
CA GLU A 8 -12.71 20.19 -2.51
C GLU A 8 -11.89 20.03 -1.22
N GLY A 9 -11.71 18.80 -0.72
CA GLY A 9 -11.07 18.55 0.56
C GLY A 9 -9.55 18.79 0.62
N ALA A 10 -8.87 18.78 -0.53
CA ALA A 10 -7.44 19.06 -0.62
C ALA A 10 -7.14 20.55 -0.88
N LYS A 11 -8.06 21.26 -1.54
CA LYS A 11 -7.94 22.69 -1.84
C LYS A 11 -8.03 23.49 -0.55
N GLY A 12 -6.92 24.10 -0.14
CA GLY A 12 -6.81 24.89 1.10
C GLY A 12 -5.96 24.23 2.20
N ASN A 13 -5.50 23.00 2.00
CA ASN A 13 -4.49 22.42 2.88
C ASN A 13 -3.09 22.89 2.44
N PRO A 14 -2.32 23.62 3.28
CA PRO A 14 -0.98 24.07 2.92
C PRO A 14 -0.04 22.91 2.53
N ASN A 15 -0.20 21.75 3.17
CA ASN A 15 0.59 20.55 2.86
C ASN A 15 0.30 19.99 1.47
N TRP A 16 -0.94 20.15 0.97
CA TRP A 16 -1.28 19.81 -0.41
C TRP A 16 -0.52 20.66 -1.43
N SER A 17 -0.46 21.97 -1.22
CA SER A 17 0.30 22.86 -2.11
C SER A 17 1.80 22.53 -2.13
N HIS A 18 2.38 22.14 -0.98
CA HIS A 18 3.77 21.71 -0.91
C HIS A 18 4.00 20.37 -1.63
N LEU A 19 3.10 19.39 -1.45
CA LEU A 19 3.17 18.11 -2.15
C LEU A 19 3.04 18.32 -3.66
N SER A 20 1.98 18.96 -4.11
CA SER A 20 1.73 19.24 -5.54
C SER A 20 2.91 19.94 -6.19
N GLY A 21 3.44 20.99 -5.58
CA GLY A 21 4.63 21.68 -6.08
C GLY A 21 5.91 20.82 -6.08
N SER A 22 6.04 19.85 -5.19
CA SER A 22 7.20 18.93 -5.19
C SER A 22 7.09 17.88 -6.28
N VAL A 23 5.87 17.36 -6.54
CA VAL A 23 5.59 16.42 -7.63
C VAL A 23 5.82 17.10 -8.98
N THR A 24 5.24 18.29 -9.20
CA THR A 24 5.42 19.04 -10.45
C THR A 24 6.89 19.28 -10.75
N ARG A 25 7.66 19.77 -9.76
CA ARG A 25 9.11 19.97 -9.96
C ARG A 25 9.87 18.67 -10.24
N ALA A 26 9.48 17.56 -9.64
CA ALA A 26 10.10 16.26 -9.90
C ALA A 26 9.82 15.79 -11.34
N CYS A 27 8.62 16.06 -11.86
CA CYS A 27 8.24 15.71 -13.23
C CYS A 27 8.87 16.64 -14.28
N ASP A 28 8.92 17.95 -14.02
CA ASP A 28 9.43 18.95 -14.97
C ASP A 28 10.92 18.79 -15.27
N THR A 29 11.71 18.24 -14.36
CA THR A 29 13.15 18.04 -14.54
C THR A 29 13.52 16.84 -15.44
N GLY A 30 12.54 15.99 -15.79
CA GLY A 30 12.75 14.78 -16.61
C GLY A 30 13.68 13.72 -15.99
N THR A 31 14.33 14.05 -14.87
CA THR A 31 15.19 13.16 -14.09
C THR A 31 14.79 13.21 -12.62
N ILE A 32 14.31 12.11 -12.10
CA ILE A 32 13.93 12.01 -10.71
C ILE A 32 15.19 11.74 -9.89
N SER A 33 15.68 12.75 -9.18
CA SER A 33 16.79 12.58 -8.23
C SER A 33 16.30 12.01 -6.90
N ASN A 34 17.20 11.34 -6.15
CA ASN A 34 16.89 10.84 -4.81
C ASN A 34 16.41 11.96 -3.86
N ASN A 35 16.94 13.19 -4.02
CA ASN A 35 16.49 14.34 -3.26
C ASN A 35 15.05 14.76 -3.61
N SER A 36 14.68 14.68 -4.89
CA SER A 36 13.30 14.97 -5.35
C SER A 36 12.34 13.96 -4.79
N LEU A 37 12.66 12.66 -4.84
CA LEU A 37 11.84 11.58 -4.25
C LEU A 37 11.69 11.76 -2.74
N SER A 38 12.77 12.05 -2.02
CA SER A 38 12.74 12.29 -0.58
C SER A 38 11.84 13.47 -0.21
N ASN A 39 11.85 14.54 -1.01
CA ASN A 39 10.99 15.72 -0.81
C ASN A 39 9.52 15.38 -1.06
N VAL A 40 9.20 14.63 -2.12
CA VAL A 40 7.83 14.17 -2.40
C VAL A 40 7.33 13.29 -1.26
N ALA A 41 8.10 12.28 -0.86
CA ALA A 41 7.75 11.37 0.23
C ALA A 41 7.55 12.11 1.56
N SER A 42 8.44 13.07 1.90
CA SER A 42 8.33 13.88 3.11
C SER A 42 7.08 14.76 3.10
N ASN A 43 6.76 15.40 1.97
CA ASN A 43 5.57 16.24 1.84
C ASN A 43 4.29 15.40 1.85
N PHE A 44 4.33 14.20 1.28
CA PHE A 44 3.23 13.24 1.36
C PHE A 44 3.00 12.78 2.81
N ALA A 45 4.06 12.41 3.53
CA ALA A 45 3.96 12.05 4.94
C ALA A 45 3.37 13.19 5.79
N LYS A 46 3.74 14.45 5.53
CA LYS A 46 3.14 15.63 6.19
C LYS A 46 1.67 15.79 5.85
N LEU A 47 1.27 15.53 4.61
CA LEU A 47 -0.13 15.58 4.17
C LEU A 47 -0.97 14.54 4.91
N LEU A 48 -0.44 13.33 5.08
CA LEU A 48 -1.10 12.25 5.82
C LEU A 48 -1.13 12.48 7.35
N GLY A 49 -0.53 13.57 7.83
CA GLY A 49 -0.48 13.89 9.26
C GLY A 49 0.74 13.34 9.98
N GLY A 50 1.80 12.96 9.24
CA GLY A 50 3.08 12.52 9.78
C GLY A 50 3.82 13.62 10.52
N SER A 51 4.30 13.28 11.70
CA SER A 51 5.29 13.97 12.56
C SER A 51 5.07 15.45 12.88
N ASN A 52 3.86 15.91 13.17
CA ASN A 52 3.72 17.09 14.00
C ASN A 52 3.46 16.65 15.46
N TYR A 53 4.51 16.36 16.16
CA TYR A 53 4.53 16.34 17.61
C TYR A 53 4.11 17.72 18.13
N GLY A 54 2.82 17.93 18.36
CA GLY A 54 2.33 19.14 19.00
C GLY A 54 1.09 19.82 18.42
N GLY A 55 0.58 19.42 17.27
CA GLY A 55 -0.61 20.03 16.67
C GLY A 55 -1.87 19.19 16.82
N ARG A 56 -2.91 19.71 17.48
CA ARG A 56 -4.27 19.12 17.57
C ARG A 56 -5.03 19.11 16.24
N GLY A 57 -4.35 19.16 15.09
CA GLY A 57 -4.94 19.06 13.76
C GLY A 57 -5.05 17.62 13.32
N ARG A 58 -6.22 16.99 13.45
CA ARG A 58 -6.53 15.76 12.72
C ARG A 58 -6.43 16.07 11.23
N SER A 59 -5.44 15.51 10.54
CA SER A 59 -5.46 15.48 9.07
C SER A 59 -6.76 14.85 8.63
N LYS A 60 -7.54 15.58 7.81
CA LYS A 60 -8.77 15.05 7.20
C LYS A 60 -8.47 14.12 6.01
N ILE A 61 -7.22 14.07 5.60
CA ILE A 61 -6.73 13.27 4.48
C ILE A 61 -6.05 12.06 5.09
N GLY A 62 -6.63 10.92 4.95
CA GLY A 62 -6.24 9.53 5.14
C GLY A 62 -4.92 9.18 5.82
N GLY A 63 -4.37 8.09 5.45
CA GLY A 63 -3.15 7.50 5.99
C GLY A 63 -3.42 6.40 7.01
N ARG A 64 -4.60 6.37 7.61
CA ARG A 64 -4.96 5.33 8.59
C ARG A 64 -5.15 3.97 7.92
N ALA A 65 -5.76 3.96 6.74
CA ALA A 65 -5.97 2.72 6.00
C ALA A 65 -4.64 2.15 5.54
N GLY A 66 -3.76 2.97 4.96
CA GLY A 66 -2.42 2.54 4.55
C GLY A 66 -1.61 1.96 5.70
N ILE A 67 -1.61 2.61 6.87
CA ILE A 67 -0.91 2.12 8.06
C ILE A 67 -1.51 0.81 8.57
N ARG A 68 -2.84 0.73 8.67
CA ARG A 68 -3.54 -0.48 9.13
C ARG A 68 -3.26 -1.66 8.21
N THR A 69 -3.34 -1.46 6.89
CA THR A 69 -3.05 -2.49 5.89
C THR A 69 -1.59 -2.93 5.98
N ALA A 70 -0.64 -2.00 6.07
CA ALA A 70 0.78 -2.31 6.24
C ALA A 70 1.06 -3.12 7.52
N GLN A 71 0.41 -2.79 8.63
CA GLN A 71 0.55 -3.53 9.89
C GLN A 71 0.05 -4.97 9.78
N ARG A 72 -1.11 -5.18 9.16
CA ARG A 72 -1.67 -6.52 8.95
C ARG A 72 -0.85 -7.34 7.96
N LEU A 73 -0.45 -6.71 6.85
CA LEU A 73 0.41 -7.33 5.86
C LEU A 73 1.77 -7.70 6.44
N GLY A 74 2.41 -6.79 7.18
CA GLY A 74 3.68 -7.05 7.85
C GLY A 74 3.59 -8.17 8.90
N GLY A 75 2.49 -8.23 9.65
CA GLY A 75 2.20 -9.35 10.55
C GLY A 75 2.11 -10.68 9.81
N PHE A 76 1.31 -10.72 8.74
CA PHE A 76 1.18 -11.91 7.89
C PHE A 76 2.52 -12.35 7.27
N LEU A 77 3.30 -11.43 6.70
CA LEU A 77 4.63 -11.75 6.15
C LEU A 77 5.59 -12.27 7.24
N GLY A 78 5.47 -11.77 8.47
CA GLY A 78 6.18 -12.29 9.64
C GLY A 78 5.80 -13.72 9.99
N ASP A 79 4.52 -14.04 9.93
CA ASP A 79 4.01 -15.39 10.14
C ASP A 79 4.49 -16.33 9.01
N VAL A 80 4.45 -15.88 7.73
CA VAL A 80 4.99 -16.65 6.60
C VAL A 80 6.45 -16.99 6.82
N LYS A 81 7.26 -16.02 7.25
CA LYS A 81 8.68 -16.25 7.55
C LYS A 81 8.91 -17.27 8.67
N SER A 82 8.01 -17.31 9.64
CA SER A 82 8.17 -18.10 10.86
C SER A 82 7.62 -19.53 10.73
N ILE A 83 6.47 -19.69 10.07
CA ILE A 83 5.70 -20.96 10.03
C ILE A 83 5.31 -21.40 8.62
N GLY A 84 5.73 -20.67 7.58
CA GLY A 84 5.42 -20.93 6.18
C GLY A 84 4.06 -20.38 5.74
N PHE A 85 3.90 -20.20 4.42
CA PHE A 85 2.74 -19.53 3.81
C PHE A 85 1.42 -20.23 4.10
N ARG A 86 1.36 -21.57 3.95
CA ARG A 86 0.15 -22.36 4.20
C ARG A 86 -0.34 -22.20 5.64
N SER A 87 0.58 -22.32 6.60
CA SER A 87 0.24 -22.19 8.03
C SER A 87 -0.18 -20.78 8.40
N ALA A 88 0.49 -19.77 7.83
CA ALA A 88 0.14 -18.37 8.03
C ALA A 88 -1.27 -18.05 7.52
N LEU A 89 -1.65 -18.54 6.32
CA LEU A 89 -3.01 -18.40 5.80
C LEU A 89 -4.06 -19.08 6.70
N SER A 90 -3.78 -20.28 7.15
CA SER A 90 -4.67 -20.99 8.07
C SER A 90 -4.81 -20.24 9.40
N GLY A 91 -3.73 -19.62 9.87
CA GLY A 91 -3.71 -18.79 11.08
C GLY A 91 -4.62 -17.57 11.03
N ILE A 92 -4.82 -17.00 9.85
CA ILE A 92 -5.75 -15.87 9.64
C ILE A 92 -7.17 -16.32 9.25
N GLY A 93 -7.44 -17.62 9.26
CA GLY A 93 -8.79 -18.19 9.06
C GLY A 93 -9.10 -18.64 7.63
N PHE A 94 -8.11 -18.73 6.75
CA PHE A 94 -8.30 -19.28 5.41
C PHE A 94 -8.10 -20.80 5.41
N ASP A 95 -9.11 -21.54 4.98
CA ASP A 95 -9.05 -23.00 4.90
C ASP A 95 -8.35 -23.43 3.60
N VAL A 96 -7.10 -23.84 3.71
CA VAL A 96 -6.29 -24.27 2.57
C VAL A 96 -6.57 -25.73 2.26
N THR A 97 -7.15 -25.98 1.10
CA THR A 97 -7.42 -27.30 0.55
C THR A 97 -6.48 -27.61 -0.63
N ASP A 98 -6.43 -28.88 -1.04
CA ASP A 98 -5.63 -29.29 -2.22
C ASP A 98 -6.13 -28.70 -3.54
N THR A 99 -7.33 -28.14 -3.55
CA THR A 99 -7.95 -27.48 -4.72
C THR A 99 -7.88 -25.95 -4.66
N THR A 100 -7.26 -25.39 -3.62
CA THR A 100 -7.14 -23.94 -3.45
C THR A 100 -6.33 -23.32 -4.61
N LYS A 101 -6.92 -22.32 -5.26
CA LYS A 101 -6.25 -21.59 -6.35
C LYS A 101 -5.45 -20.41 -5.83
N PRO A 102 -4.36 -20.01 -6.51
CA PRO A 102 -3.56 -18.85 -6.13
C PRO A 102 -4.40 -17.59 -5.92
N ASN A 103 -5.32 -17.30 -6.83
CA ASN A 103 -6.16 -16.11 -6.76
C ASN A 103 -7.13 -16.10 -5.57
N GLU A 104 -7.56 -17.25 -5.09
CA GLU A 104 -8.43 -17.35 -3.91
C GLU A 104 -7.66 -16.92 -2.65
N ALA A 105 -6.42 -17.38 -2.50
CA ALA A 105 -5.54 -16.98 -1.41
C ALA A 105 -5.19 -15.49 -1.46
N ILE A 106 -4.84 -14.96 -2.64
CA ILE A 106 -4.55 -13.53 -2.84
C ILE A 106 -5.77 -12.67 -2.51
N ASN A 107 -6.95 -13.03 -3.01
CA ASN A 107 -8.18 -12.28 -2.73
C ASN A 107 -8.53 -12.32 -1.24
N TYR A 108 -8.33 -13.45 -0.58
CA TYR A 108 -8.55 -13.54 0.87
C TYR A 108 -7.61 -12.62 1.65
N LEU A 109 -6.32 -12.57 1.28
CA LEU A 109 -5.35 -11.65 1.87
C LEU A 109 -5.75 -10.19 1.69
N LEU A 110 -6.19 -9.80 0.49
CA LEU A 110 -6.69 -8.46 0.20
C LEU A 110 -7.86 -8.07 1.13
N GLU A 111 -8.79 -8.97 1.34
CA GLU A 111 -9.91 -8.71 2.25
C GLU A 111 -9.48 -8.72 3.73
N TYR A 112 -8.52 -9.56 4.10
CA TYR A 112 -7.99 -9.62 5.46
C TYR A 112 -7.23 -8.34 5.84
N CYS A 113 -6.32 -7.87 4.98
CA CYS A 113 -5.44 -6.74 5.29
C CYS A 113 -6.14 -5.40 5.07
N ALA A 114 -6.65 -5.12 3.86
CA ALA A 114 -7.29 -3.85 3.53
C ALA A 114 -8.78 -3.83 3.88
N GLY A 115 -9.48 -4.96 3.70
CA GLY A 115 -10.92 -5.05 3.88
C GLY A 115 -11.73 -4.37 2.78
N VAL A 116 -12.99 -4.03 3.09
CA VAL A 116 -13.88 -3.30 2.17
C VAL A 116 -13.46 -1.84 2.10
N ALA A 117 -13.18 -1.35 0.89
CA ALA A 117 -12.82 0.04 0.68
C ALA A 117 -14.09 0.92 0.56
N SER A 118 -14.21 1.89 1.45
CA SER A 118 -15.32 2.85 1.51
C SER A 118 -14.87 4.32 1.39
N SER A 119 -13.57 4.56 1.39
CA SER A 119 -12.94 5.86 1.24
C SER A 119 -11.81 5.82 0.22
N LEU A 120 -11.37 6.99 -0.26
CA LEU A 120 -10.23 7.10 -1.18
C LEU A 120 -8.95 6.51 -0.56
N ASP A 121 -8.72 6.75 0.73
CA ASP A 121 -7.59 6.20 1.48
C ASP A 121 -7.62 4.66 1.51
N GLU A 122 -8.79 4.05 1.75
CA GLU A 122 -8.96 2.61 1.74
C GLU A 122 -8.83 2.02 0.33
N THR A 123 -9.31 2.74 -0.70
CA THR A 123 -9.15 2.34 -2.10
C THR A 123 -7.67 2.33 -2.49
N ALA A 124 -6.92 3.38 -2.17
CA ALA A 124 -5.50 3.46 -2.44
C ALA A 124 -4.71 2.37 -1.69
N ALA A 125 -5.03 2.12 -0.40
CA ALA A 125 -4.40 1.09 0.39
C ALA A 125 -4.63 -0.31 -0.19
N LYS A 126 -5.87 -0.61 -0.63
CA LYS A 126 -6.24 -1.89 -1.24
C LYS A 126 -5.61 -2.08 -2.62
N ALA A 127 -5.54 -1.02 -3.44
CA ALA A 127 -4.89 -1.05 -4.74
C ALA A 127 -3.37 -1.31 -4.60
N ALA A 128 -2.72 -0.64 -3.66
CA ALA A 128 -1.31 -0.83 -3.36
C ALA A 128 -0.99 -2.25 -2.89
N GLU A 129 -1.82 -2.79 -1.99
CA GLU A 129 -1.68 -4.17 -1.53
C GLU A 129 -1.84 -5.15 -2.69
N ARG A 130 -2.86 -4.96 -3.54
CA ARG A 130 -3.08 -5.79 -4.73
C ARG A 130 -1.84 -5.80 -5.62
N GLN A 131 -1.26 -4.65 -5.93
CA GLN A 131 -0.06 -4.56 -6.76
C GLN A 131 1.11 -5.35 -6.17
N LEU A 132 1.34 -5.23 -4.87
CA LEU A 132 2.41 -5.98 -4.19
C LEU A 132 2.13 -7.49 -4.21
N LEU A 133 0.92 -7.93 -3.90
CA LEU A 133 0.56 -9.36 -3.89
C LEU A 133 0.60 -9.96 -5.30
N GLU A 134 0.20 -9.22 -6.33
CA GLU A 134 0.30 -9.63 -7.73
C GLU A 134 1.77 -9.71 -8.18
N GLU A 135 2.65 -8.80 -7.74
CA GLU A 135 4.09 -8.87 -8.01
C GLU A 135 4.72 -10.12 -7.38
N ILE A 136 4.37 -10.44 -6.12
CA ILE A 136 4.87 -11.62 -5.42
C ILE A 136 4.32 -12.90 -6.03
N GLY A 137 3.02 -12.92 -6.31
CA GLY A 137 2.30 -14.09 -6.83
C GLY A 137 2.35 -14.23 -8.35
N SER A 138 3.09 -13.35 -9.06
CA SER A 138 3.18 -13.38 -10.51
C SER A 138 3.62 -14.76 -11.00
N GLU A 139 2.92 -15.26 -12.04
CA GLU A 139 3.22 -16.54 -12.70
C GLU A 139 2.92 -17.81 -11.89
N ALA A 140 2.45 -17.72 -10.64
CA ALA A 140 2.09 -18.90 -9.86
C ALA A 140 0.92 -19.65 -10.53
N LYS A 141 1.17 -20.90 -10.93
CA LYS A 141 0.19 -21.77 -11.61
C LYS A 141 -0.68 -22.52 -10.63
N ASP A 142 -0.13 -22.79 -9.45
CA ASP A 142 -0.80 -23.49 -8.37
C ASP A 142 -0.48 -22.87 -7.00
N PHE A 143 -1.13 -23.38 -5.96
CA PHE A 143 -0.97 -22.87 -4.60
C PHE A 143 0.44 -23.10 -4.04
N GLU A 144 1.09 -24.21 -4.37
CA GLU A 144 2.43 -24.54 -3.88
C GLU A 144 3.49 -23.60 -4.49
N GLU A 145 3.31 -23.23 -5.77
CA GLU A 145 4.15 -22.25 -6.43
C GLU A 145 3.94 -20.84 -5.84
N LEU A 146 2.69 -20.47 -5.53
CA LEU A 146 2.38 -19.22 -4.82
C LEU A 146 3.06 -19.19 -3.45
N ALA A 147 2.95 -20.26 -2.67
CA ALA A 147 3.57 -20.36 -1.35
C ALA A 147 5.09 -20.17 -1.43
N ARG A 148 5.72 -20.84 -2.38
CA ARG A 148 7.16 -20.74 -2.63
C ARG A 148 7.57 -19.31 -3.02
N ASN A 149 6.81 -18.67 -3.91
CA ASN A 149 7.09 -17.29 -4.33
C ASN A 149 7.05 -16.32 -3.14
N PHE A 150 6.10 -16.47 -2.23
CA PHE A 150 6.05 -15.65 -1.01
C PHE A 150 7.27 -15.88 -0.11
N GLU A 151 7.63 -17.13 0.14
CA GLU A 151 8.76 -17.49 0.98
C GLU A 151 10.08 -17.00 0.39
N GLU A 152 10.30 -17.22 -0.92
CA GLU A 152 11.49 -16.74 -1.64
C GLU A 152 11.59 -15.21 -1.65
N LYS A 153 10.49 -14.50 -1.88
CA LYS A 153 10.50 -13.03 -1.87
C LYS A 153 10.76 -12.46 -0.48
N ILE A 154 10.25 -13.09 0.57
CA ILE A 154 10.56 -12.69 1.95
C ILE A 154 12.03 -12.96 2.29
N GLU A 155 12.61 -14.04 1.79
CA GLU A 155 14.02 -14.35 1.99
C GLU A 155 14.93 -13.41 1.19
N GLU A 156 14.56 -13.09 -0.06
CA GLU A 156 15.35 -12.25 -0.97
C GLU A 156 15.36 -10.78 -0.52
N TYR A 157 14.21 -10.20 -0.23
CA TYR A 157 14.08 -8.76 0.05
C TYR A 157 13.94 -8.44 1.54
N GLY A 158 13.43 -9.36 2.33
CA GLY A 158 13.01 -9.08 3.70
C GLY A 158 11.66 -8.35 3.79
N ILE A 159 11.04 -8.45 4.97
CA ILE A 159 9.71 -7.88 5.23
C ILE A 159 9.72 -6.35 5.12
N GLU A 160 10.79 -5.70 5.61
CA GLU A 160 10.91 -4.24 5.60
C GLU A 160 10.89 -3.69 4.17
N GLU A 161 11.63 -4.30 3.24
CA GLU A 161 11.68 -3.84 1.86
C GLU A 161 10.35 -4.09 1.13
N LEU A 162 9.68 -5.21 1.40
CA LEU A 162 8.34 -5.47 0.88
C LEU A 162 7.31 -4.43 1.38
N LEU A 163 7.41 -3.99 2.64
CA LEU A 163 6.58 -2.91 3.16
C LEU A 163 6.95 -1.55 2.56
N VAL A 164 8.22 -1.29 2.27
CA VAL A 164 8.63 -0.08 1.53
C VAL A 164 8.02 -0.07 0.13
N LYS A 165 8.01 -1.20 -0.58
CA LYS A 165 7.32 -1.34 -1.87
C LYS A 165 5.82 -1.09 -1.74
N TYR A 166 5.16 -1.67 -0.74
CA TYR A 166 3.76 -1.40 -0.45
C TYR A 166 3.49 0.11 -0.29
N TYR A 167 4.30 0.81 0.52
CA TYR A 167 4.15 2.25 0.70
C TYR A 167 4.43 3.05 -0.57
N ALA A 168 5.35 2.61 -1.42
CA ALA A 168 5.59 3.24 -2.72
C ALA A 168 4.34 3.15 -3.62
N TYR A 169 3.71 1.98 -3.70
CA TYR A 169 2.44 1.80 -4.41
C TYR A 169 1.31 2.62 -3.78
N TYR A 170 1.22 2.64 -2.46
CA TYR A 170 0.20 3.42 -1.76
C TYR A 170 0.32 4.93 -2.03
N ILE A 171 1.53 5.47 -2.05
CA ILE A 171 1.79 6.86 -2.42
C ILE A 171 1.38 7.11 -3.88
N TYR A 172 1.74 6.21 -4.78
CA TYR A 172 1.39 6.30 -6.20
C TYR A 172 -0.13 6.30 -6.41
N GLU A 173 -0.83 5.37 -5.79
CA GLU A 173 -2.29 5.28 -5.89
C GLU A 173 -3.00 6.53 -5.34
N HIS A 174 -2.54 7.05 -4.21
CA HIS A 174 -3.05 8.31 -3.68
C HIS A 174 -2.84 9.48 -4.63
N LEU A 175 -1.65 9.60 -5.22
CA LEU A 175 -1.33 10.67 -6.16
C LEU A 175 -2.13 10.53 -7.46
N SER A 176 -2.32 9.31 -7.97
CA SER A 176 -3.05 9.07 -9.23
C SER A 176 -4.54 9.41 -9.15
N ILE A 177 -5.14 9.36 -7.95
CA ILE A 177 -6.54 9.76 -7.73
C ILE A 177 -6.68 11.28 -7.68
N ASP A 178 -5.66 11.99 -7.23
CA ASP A 178 -5.68 13.42 -6.97
C ASP A 178 -5.14 14.26 -8.14
N PHE A 179 -4.46 13.65 -9.10
CA PHE A 179 -3.91 14.25 -10.33
C PHE A 179 -4.52 13.69 -11.59
#